data_47e48d22f1e33bb0ee190e7093b55ae0
#
_entry.id   47e48d22f1e33bb0ee190e7093b55ae0
#
_cell.length_a   1.000
_cell.length_b   1.000
_cell.length_c   1.000
_cell.angle_alpha   90.00
_cell.angle_beta   90.00
_cell.angle_gamma   90.00
#
_symmetry.space_group_name_H-M   'P 1'
#
loop_
_entity.id
_entity.type
_entity.pdbx_description
1 polymer ?
#
loop_
_entity_poly.entity_id
_entity_poly.type
_entity_poly.pdbx_seq_one_letter_code
_entity_poly.pdbx_strand_id
1 'polypeptide(L)'
;MPGFPQTVFAHITKPVLATLIASVALAAASAAAAEAPPRQSLIFEGPGGRTPLTRWVMKRDPSDSGRGHGWVRGAFPGATVEVPNVVNATPYSGRAGAKNYLGSVAWYRTSFQAPAAGRYAIAFTSANYKAEVFLDGRPLGTHRGSYLPFAFQANLAAGAHTLVVRVDWRHPQRQAEEGFHRTWFNWGGLDGEVDVRQIGASDLQAPTIATTLAGTAANVKVGVQVHNDGVTRTVKPEGSLVRPDQTIPLSFPAVALAAGATATVTATAAVPQPALWSPASPNLYELDLAVPGESSYTARVGLRQITWHGQELLINGQRLKLHGATVQEDVPGHGDALSPADQDGIVADLKSIGANAVRAQHPLDPALLERLDAAGILVWQGVGPVEGAGMWYSNSSKLLSEAEQQVRTTATAAGLHPSIFAWNLVDEVAGNGRNAAEVGYVRESTRWLHAHDPDRMVAVDIWGRHPPTKAGPIYSEVDAVAETDYTGWYEHPHDTPAQLAARMRARLASMQRTFPSKVLVISEFGAESNTLNPPGKPGSYGFQAALLQNHIQVYAADPALTAMFVWVLRDYPLTPTFSGGSIHRVIKHLRLIEGLNQKGLFTYSGKAKPAAVTVAKLYKALPAN
;
A
#
# COMPACT_ATOMS: atom_id res chain seq x y z
N MET A 1 -0.76 -31.26 -73.58
CA MET A 1 -0.12 -31.02 -74.91
C MET A 1 -1.16 -30.35 -75.78
N PRO A 2 -0.76 -29.40 -76.67
CA PRO A 2 0.36 -28.44 -76.69
C PRO A 2 -0.16 -27.00 -76.57
N GLY A 3 0.55 -25.92 -76.54
CA GLY A 3 1.89 -25.52 -76.88
C GLY A 3 1.98 -24.00 -76.74
N PHE A 4 3.14 -23.51 -76.42
CA PHE A 4 3.53 -22.07 -76.49
C PHE A 4 3.63 -21.61 -77.98
N PRO A 5 3.58 -20.31 -78.28
CA PRO A 5 4.83 -19.66 -78.61
C PRO A 5 5.05 -18.22 -78.08
N GLN A 6 6.32 -17.91 -78.16
CA GLN A 6 7.17 -16.81 -77.81
C GLN A 6 6.89 -15.46 -78.46
N THR A 7 7.33 -14.42 -77.74
CA THR A 7 8.12 -13.21 -78.10
C THR A 7 7.67 -12.26 -79.19
N VAL A 8 7.65 -10.95 -78.86
CA VAL A 8 8.31 -9.87 -79.60
C VAL A 8 8.67 -8.70 -78.65
N PHE A 9 9.93 -8.26 -78.69
CA PHE A 9 10.48 -7.04 -78.13
C PHE A 9 10.03 -5.79 -78.92
N ALA A 10 9.72 -4.69 -78.14
CA ALA A 10 9.81 -3.34 -78.73
C ALA A 10 10.28 -2.36 -77.64
N HIS A 11 11.42 -1.75 -77.87
CA HIS A 11 11.97 -0.61 -77.18
C HIS A 11 11.11 0.65 -77.38
N ILE A 12 10.75 1.38 -76.39
CA ILE A 12 10.49 2.82 -76.44
C ILE A 12 10.88 3.48 -75.08
N THR A 13 11.83 4.37 -75.22
CA THR A 13 12.29 5.56 -74.50
C THR A 13 11.55 5.98 -73.21
N LYS A 14 12.38 6.29 -72.18
CA LYS A 14 12.03 6.95 -70.91
C LYS A 14 11.55 8.38 -71.11
N PRO A 15 10.67 8.86 -70.23
CA PRO A 15 10.84 10.18 -69.63
C PRO A 15 11.11 10.09 -68.11
N VAL A 16 11.99 10.96 -67.66
CA VAL A 16 12.38 11.23 -66.32
C VAL A 16 11.17 11.76 -65.57
N LEU A 17 10.68 11.03 -64.57
CA LEU A 17 9.73 11.54 -63.60
C LEU A 17 10.43 11.65 -62.24
N ALA A 18 10.66 12.88 -61.82
CA ALA A 18 11.20 13.20 -60.49
C ALA A 18 10.22 12.75 -59.41
N THR A 19 10.55 11.70 -58.69
CA THR A 19 9.79 11.25 -57.53
C THR A 19 10.26 12.05 -56.32
N LEU A 20 9.40 12.95 -55.84
CA LEU A 20 9.54 13.58 -54.54
C LEU A 20 9.37 12.49 -53.48
N ILE A 21 10.47 12.06 -52.88
CA ILE A 21 10.44 11.24 -51.65
C ILE A 21 10.14 12.19 -50.49
N ALA A 22 8.89 12.25 -50.07
CA ALA A 22 8.53 12.82 -48.79
C ALA A 22 9.02 11.88 -47.68
N SER A 23 10.18 12.20 -47.11
CA SER A 23 10.68 11.56 -45.90
C SER A 23 9.77 11.96 -44.74
N VAL A 24 8.81 11.13 -44.39
CA VAL A 24 8.13 11.21 -43.11
C VAL A 24 9.15 10.77 -42.06
N ALA A 25 9.81 11.75 -41.44
CA ALA A 25 10.58 11.52 -40.25
C ALA A 25 9.56 11.17 -39.12
N LEU A 26 9.42 9.89 -38.84
CA LEU A 26 8.80 9.42 -37.61
C LEU A 26 9.71 9.88 -36.46
N ALA A 27 9.40 11.01 -35.86
CA ALA A 27 9.96 11.40 -34.58
C ALA A 27 9.46 10.37 -33.58
N ALA A 28 10.23 9.32 -33.34
CA ALA A 28 10.11 8.53 -32.12
C ALA A 28 10.44 9.48 -30.98
N ALA A 29 9.41 10.07 -30.39
CA ALA A 29 9.52 10.63 -29.06
C ALA A 29 9.89 9.46 -28.15
N SER A 30 11.16 9.33 -27.81
CA SER A 30 11.58 8.56 -26.66
C SER A 30 10.86 9.21 -25.49
N ALA A 31 9.78 8.61 -25.01
CA ALA A 31 9.29 8.87 -23.69
C ALA A 31 10.49 8.55 -22.78
N ALA A 32 11.19 9.60 -22.31
CA ALA A 32 12.10 9.45 -21.20
C ALA A 32 11.28 8.73 -20.14
N ALA A 33 11.72 7.55 -19.73
CA ALA A 33 11.14 6.86 -18.61
C ALA A 33 11.14 7.87 -17.48
N ALA A 34 9.95 8.24 -16.99
CA ALA A 34 9.85 9.16 -15.87
C ALA A 34 10.64 8.51 -14.75
N GLU A 35 11.65 9.21 -14.26
CA GLU A 35 12.44 8.77 -13.12
C GLU A 35 11.48 8.42 -11.99
N ALA A 36 11.66 7.24 -11.38
CA ALA A 36 10.78 6.80 -10.30
C ALA A 36 10.79 7.88 -9.21
N PRO A 37 9.62 8.27 -8.68
CA PRO A 37 9.55 9.33 -7.68
C PRO A 37 10.39 8.97 -6.45
N PRO A 38 10.97 9.97 -5.74
CA PRO A 38 11.69 9.72 -4.51
C PRO A 38 10.74 9.10 -3.46
N ARG A 39 11.27 8.27 -2.59
CA ARG A 39 10.50 7.58 -1.55
C ARG A 39 10.28 8.48 -0.36
N GLN A 40 9.06 8.53 0.14
CA GLN A 40 8.69 9.48 1.19
C GLN A 40 8.97 8.97 2.61
N SER A 41 8.88 7.67 2.84
CA SER A 41 8.83 7.15 4.21
C SER A 41 10.19 6.91 4.86
N LEU A 42 11.28 6.84 4.13
CA LEU A 42 12.62 6.58 4.69
C LEU A 42 13.73 7.38 4.04
N ILE A 43 13.41 8.50 3.38
CA ILE A 43 14.43 9.37 2.77
C ILE A 43 14.91 10.41 3.76
N PHE A 44 15.50 9.93 4.84
CA PHE A 44 16.30 10.76 5.72
C PHE A 44 17.76 10.54 5.35
N GLU A 45 18.48 11.63 5.13
CA GLU A 45 19.91 11.60 4.86
C GLU A 45 20.68 12.24 6.01
N GLY A 46 21.87 11.74 6.27
CA GLY A 46 22.82 12.29 7.21
C GLY A 46 23.89 13.15 6.50
N PRO A 47 24.95 13.58 7.22
CA PRO A 47 26.02 14.41 6.68
C PRO A 47 26.71 13.86 5.43
N GLY A 48 26.70 12.55 5.22
CA GLY A 48 27.28 11.84 4.06
C GLY A 48 26.26 11.25 3.11
N GLY A 49 24.98 11.66 3.20
CA GLY A 49 23.89 11.05 2.43
C GLY A 49 23.41 9.71 3.03
N ARG A 50 22.82 8.87 2.18
CA ARG A 50 22.27 7.56 2.51
C ARG A 50 22.88 6.48 1.60
N THR A 51 23.15 5.31 2.14
CA THR A 51 23.68 4.17 1.39
C THR A 51 22.65 3.03 1.36
N PRO A 52 21.96 2.78 0.24
CA PRO A 52 21.11 1.61 0.07
C PRO A 52 21.92 0.32 0.08
N LEU A 53 21.43 -0.70 0.79
CA LEU A 53 22.04 -2.02 0.88
C LEU A 53 21.21 -3.03 0.05
N THR A 54 21.43 -3.06 -1.26
CA THR A 54 20.63 -3.85 -2.20
C THR A 54 21.14 -5.27 -2.38
N ARG A 55 22.46 -5.51 -2.28
CA ARG A 55 23.09 -6.79 -2.58
C ARG A 55 23.50 -7.55 -1.34
N TRP A 56 22.96 -8.78 -1.17
CA TRP A 56 23.15 -9.60 0.01
C TRP A 56 23.53 -11.03 -0.35
N VAL A 57 24.19 -11.71 0.59
CA VAL A 57 24.33 -13.17 0.57
C VAL A 57 23.26 -13.76 1.48
N MET A 58 22.39 -14.63 0.94
CA MET A 58 21.30 -15.24 1.66
C MET A 58 21.50 -16.76 1.81
N LYS A 59 21.16 -17.30 2.98
CA LYS A 59 21.15 -18.73 3.25
C LYS A 59 19.91 -19.13 4.04
N ARG A 60 19.16 -20.11 3.51
CA ARG A 60 18.07 -20.75 4.26
C ARG A 60 18.62 -21.60 5.41
N ASP A 61 17.92 -21.61 6.54
CA ASP A 61 18.28 -22.34 7.76
C ASP A 61 17.04 -23.02 8.38
N PRO A 62 16.47 -24.04 7.73
CA PRO A 62 15.24 -24.68 8.22
C PRO A 62 15.37 -25.31 9.60
N SER A 63 16.58 -25.68 10.00
CA SER A 63 16.89 -26.27 11.31
C SER A 63 17.22 -25.25 12.39
N ASP A 64 17.30 -23.95 12.01
CA ASP A 64 17.68 -22.85 12.91
C ASP A 64 19.02 -23.08 13.64
N SER A 65 19.97 -23.62 12.92
CA SER A 65 21.30 -24.01 13.45
C SER A 65 22.39 -22.94 13.26
N GLY A 66 22.09 -21.87 12.51
CA GLY A 66 23.07 -20.85 12.11
C GLY A 66 23.75 -20.14 13.28
N ARG A 67 23.04 -19.96 14.41
CA ARG A 67 23.66 -19.42 15.63
C ARG A 67 24.77 -20.32 16.16
N GLY A 68 24.51 -21.63 16.21
CA GLY A 68 25.50 -22.63 16.64
C GLY A 68 26.70 -22.70 15.71
N HIS A 69 26.52 -22.38 14.44
CA HIS A 69 27.60 -22.31 13.45
C HIS A 69 28.30 -20.93 13.41
N GLY A 70 27.95 -20.00 14.30
CA GLY A 70 28.58 -18.70 14.37
C GLY A 70 28.24 -17.75 13.21
N TRP A 71 27.10 -17.97 12.50
CA TRP A 71 26.69 -17.14 11.35
C TRP A 71 26.40 -15.69 11.70
N VAL A 72 26.20 -15.37 12.96
CA VAL A 72 26.11 -13.99 13.47
C VAL A 72 27.31 -13.12 13.08
N ARG A 73 28.48 -13.75 12.82
CA ARG A 73 29.71 -13.07 12.38
C ARG A 73 29.79 -12.94 10.85
N GLY A 74 28.78 -13.36 10.11
CA GLY A 74 28.73 -13.29 8.65
C GLY A 74 29.49 -14.39 7.90
N ALA A 75 30.13 -15.34 8.59
CA ALA A 75 30.89 -16.42 7.95
C ALA A 75 29.99 -17.59 7.56
N PHE A 76 29.17 -17.42 6.49
CA PHE A 76 28.38 -18.51 5.92
C PHE A 76 28.32 -18.41 4.39
N PRO A 77 28.32 -19.57 3.67
CA PRO A 77 28.07 -19.59 2.23
C PRO A 77 26.58 -19.38 1.94
N GLY A 78 26.27 -18.78 0.81
CA GLY A 78 24.87 -18.58 0.39
C GLY A 78 24.77 -18.09 -1.04
N ALA A 79 23.55 -17.92 -1.51
CA ALA A 79 23.26 -17.30 -2.81
C ALA A 79 23.34 -15.78 -2.70
N THR A 80 23.83 -15.12 -3.74
CA THR A 80 23.67 -13.66 -3.88
C THR A 80 22.23 -13.36 -4.26
N VAL A 81 21.59 -12.45 -3.53
CA VAL A 81 20.22 -11.98 -3.77
C VAL A 81 20.18 -10.46 -3.74
N GLU A 82 19.24 -9.88 -4.46
CA GLU A 82 18.85 -8.48 -4.30
C GLU A 82 17.80 -8.38 -3.18
N VAL A 83 17.83 -7.30 -2.39
CA VAL A 83 16.82 -6.94 -1.38
C VAL A 83 16.11 -5.69 -1.89
N PRO A 84 14.77 -5.66 -1.88
CA PRO A 84 13.78 -6.59 -1.24
C PRO A 84 13.81 -8.01 -1.76
N ASN A 85 13.61 -8.99 -0.85
CA ASN A 85 13.70 -10.41 -1.16
C ASN A 85 12.78 -11.27 -0.30
N VAL A 86 11.97 -12.11 -0.96
CA VAL A 86 11.16 -13.16 -0.33
C VAL A 86 11.78 -14.52 -0.63
N VAL A 87 12.06 -15.28 0.43
CA VAL A 87 12.74 -16.59 0.33
C VAL A 87 11.82 -17.68 -0.21
N ASN A 88 10.52 -17.55 0.01
CA ASN A 88 9.51 -18.56 -0.21
C ASN A 88 8.41 -18.16 -1.20
N ALA A 89 8.73 -17.29 -2.16
CA ALA A 89 7.80 -16.83 -3.18
C ALA A 89 7.17 -17.96 -4.03
N THR A 90 7.81 -19.12 -4.07
CA THR A 90 7.32 -20.34 -4.73
C THR A 90 7.81 -21.59 -3.99
N PRO A 91 7.05 -22.71 -4.00
CA PRO A 91 5.65 -22.86 -4.43
C PRO A 91 4.66 -22.34 -3.37
N TYR A 92 3.51 -21.86 -3.81
CA TYR A 92 2.44 -21.36 -2.92
C TYR A 92 1.22 -22.30 -2.81
N SER A 93 1.16 -23.38 -3.59
CA SER A 93 0.01 -24.30 -3.66
C SER A 93 0.41 -25.77 -3.48
N GLY A 94 -0.59 -26.61 -3.20
CA GLY A 94 -0.42 -28.02 -3.01
C GLY A 94 0.42 -28.38 -1.77
N ARG A 95 0.90 -29.62 -1.69
CA ARG A 95 1.69 -30.12 -0.54
C ARG A 95 2.98 -29.30 -0.32
N ALA A 96 3.64 -28.88 -1.40
CA ALA A 96 4.86 -28.09 -1.32
C ALA A 96 4.57 -26.66 -0.84
N GLY A 97 3.46 -26.04 -1.29
CA GLY A 97 2.98 -24.77 -0.79
C GLY A 97 2.60 -24.84 0.69
N ALA A 98 1.95 -25.95 1.13
CA ALA A 98 1.62 -26.15 2.53
C ALA A 98 2.87 -26.17 3.43
N LYS A 99 3.93 -26.86 2.98
CA LYS A 99 5.22 -26.86 3.70
C LYS A 99 5.85 -25.45 3.71
N ASN A 100 5.75 -24.74 2.60
CA ASN A 100 6.33 -23.43 2.43
C ASN A 100 5.61 -22.37 3.29
N TYR A 101 4.28 -22.49 3.42
CA TYR A 101 3.44 -21.62 4.26
C TYR A 101 3.80 -21.72 5.76
N LEU A 102 4.22 -22.92 6.26
CA LEU A 102 4.61 -23.10 7.66
C LEU A 102 5.83 -22.26 8.05
N GLY A 103 6.53 -21.73 7.06
CA GLY A 103 7.65 -20.83 7.26
C GLY A 103 8.98 -21.53 7.52
N SER A 104 10.01 -20.73 7.68
CA SER A 104 11.39 -21.17 7.88
C SER A 104 12.21 -20.06 8.56
N VAL A 105 13.52 -20.22 8.57
CA VAL A 105 14.51 -19.21 8.93
C VAL A 105 15.42 -18.98 7.74
N ALA A 106 15.86 -17.74 7.55
CA ALA A 106 16.93 -17.38 6.63
C ALA A 106 17.89 -16.37 7.27
N TRP A 107 19.11 -16.44 6.82
CA TRP A 107 20.18 -15.52 7.21
C TRP A 107 20.59 -14.70 6.00
N TYR A 108 20.71 -13.40 6.19
CA TYR A 108 21.16 -12.44 5.20
C TYR A 108 22.43 -11.76 5.70
N ARG A 109 23.39 -11.53 4.80
CA ARG A 109 24.65 -10.81 5.11
C ARG A 109 24.99 -9.86 3.99
N THR A 110 25.36 -8.63 4.39
CA THR A 110 26.00 -7.66 3.51
C THR A 110 27.13 -6.93 4.23
N SER A 111 27.89 -6.13 3.51
CA SER A 111 28.91 -5.25 4.08
C SER A 111 28.77 -3.84 3.49
N PHE A 112 29.07 -2.84 4.31
CA PHE A 112 29.06 -1.43 3.90
C PHE A 112 30.26 -0.69 4.48
N GLN A 113 30.54 0.50 3.94
CA GLN A 113 31.59 1.38 4.43
C GLN A 113 30.98 2.51 5.26
N ALA A 114 31.47 2.72 6.47
CA ALA A 114 31.24 3.94 7.23
C ALA A 114 32.35 4.94 6.87
N PRO A 115 32.04 6.05 6.19
CA PRO A 115 33.08 6.98 5.72
C PRO A 115 33.79 7.71 6.87
N ALA A 116 33.15 7.85 8.03
CA ALA A 116 33.71 8.48 9.23
C ALA A 116 33.26 7.70 10.48
N ALA A 117 33.99 7.85 11.56
CA ALA A 117 33.53 7.40 12.87
C ALA A 117 32.32 8.27 13.31
N GLY A 118 31.31 7.65 13.89
CA GLY A 118 30.11 8.37 14.32
C GLY A 118 28.94 7.46 14.62
N ARG A 119 27.79 8.06 14.85
CA ARG A 119 26.51 7.38 15.05
C ARG A 119 25.83 7.16 13.70
N TYR A 120 25.29 5.98 13.51
CA TYR A 120 24.63 5.58 12.28
C TYR A 120 23.25 4.98 12.56
N ALA A 121 22.30 5.25 11.69
CA ALA A 121 21.02 4.55 11.62
C ALA A 121 21.08 3.49 10.51
N ILE A 122 20.59 2.30 10.83
CA ILE A 122 20.38 1.19 9.89
C ILE A 122 18.88 1.00 9.83
N ALA A 123 18.26 1.36 8.70
CA ALA A 123 16.82 1.42 8.52
C ALA A 123 16.33 0.30 7.60
N PHE A 124 15.14 -0.19 7.89
CA PHE A 124 14.45 -1.25 7.16
C PHE A 124 13.03 -0.77 6.84
N THR A 125 12.59 -0.93 5.62
CA THR A 125 11.19 -0.64 5.24
C THR A 125 10.24 -1.69 5.82
N SER A 126 10.64 -2.96 5.79
CA SER A 126 9.92 -4.07 6.41
C SER A 126 10.79 -5.31 6.48
N ALA A 127 10.35 -6.31 7.26
CA ALA A 127 10.88 -7.66 7.26
C ALA A 127 9.81 -8.59 7.84
N ASN A 128 9.50 -9.70 7.18
CA ASN A 128 8.51 -10.63 7.70
C ASN A 128 9.18 -11.94 8.15
N TYR A 129 9.02 -12.35 9.40
CA TYR A 129 8.16 -11.81 10.46
C TYR A 129 9.01 -11.23 11.60
N LYS A 130 10.01 -11.98 12.07
CA LYS A 130 10.92 -11.56 13.14
C LYS A 130 12.32 -11.40 12.57
N ALA A 131 12.84 -10.18 12.58
CA ALA A 131 14.19 -9.84 12.18
C ALA A 131 15.08 -9.63 13.41
N GLU A 132 16.15 -10.41 13.52
CA GLU A 132 17.21 -10.24 14.52
C GLU A 132 18.45 -9.72 13.80
N VAL A 133 18.86 -8.51 14.14
CA VAL A 133 19.92 -7.78 13.44
C VAL A 133 21.21 -7.84 14.25
N PHE A 134 22.30 -8.14 13.57
CA PHE A 134 23.65 -8.20 14.13
C PHE A 134 24.59 -7.31 13.32
N LEU A 135 25.42 -6.57 14.01
CA LEU A 135 26.44 -5.70 13.43
C LEU A 135 27.81 -6.12 13.96
N ASP A 136 28.74 -6.46 13.06
CA ASP A 136 30.08 -6.96 13.38
C ASP A 136 30.07 -8.13 14.38
N GLY A 137 29.08 -9.02 14.22
CA GLY A 137 28.89 -10.21 15.06
C GLY A 137 28.27 -9.95 16.43
N ARG A 138 27.82 -8.72 16.73
CA ARG A 138 27.14 -8.35 17.98
C ARG A 138 25.66 -8.10 17.74
N PRO A 139 24.77 -8.48 18.65
CA PRO A 139 23.35 -8.14 18.55
C PRO A 139 23.18 -6.61 18.51
N LEU A 140 22.41 -6.13 17.52
CA LEU A 140 22.03 -4.72 17.39
C LEU A 140 20.60 -4.50 17.90
N GLY A 141 19.66 -5.39 17.50
CA GLY A 141 18.28 -5.32 17.93
C GLY A 141 17.41 -6.41 17.31
N THR A 142 16.14 -6.38 17.67
CA THR A 142 15.13 -7.29 17.14
C THR A 142 13.87 -6.50 16.81
N HIS A 143 13.32 -6.71 15.62
CA HIS A 143 12.00 -6.27 15.19
C HIS A 143 11.06 -7.46 15.05
N ARG A 144 9.76 -7.21 15.20
CA ARG A 144 8.70 -8.18 15.01
C ARG A 144 7.46 -7.49 14.44
N GLY A 145 6.89 -8.10 13.44
CA GLY A 145 5.75 -7.59 12.69
C GLY A 145 6.03 -7.62 11.18
N SER A 146 5.01 -7.34 10.39
CA SER A 146 5.09 -7.19 8.94
C SER A 146 4.74 -5.76 8.55
N TYR A 147 5.13 -5.31 7.35
CA TYR A 147 4.75 -4.03 6.73
C TYR A 147 5.26 -2.76 7.41
N LEU A 148 5.85 -2.83 8.60
CA LEU A 148 6.20 -1.64 9.35
C LEU A 148 7.68 -1.31 9.24
N PRO A 149 8.03 -0.03 9.03
CA PRO A 149 9.42 0.40 9.06
C PRO A 149 10.00 0.34 10.47
N PHE A 150 11.29 0.04 10.55
CA PHE A 150 12.05 0.06 11.79
C PHE A 150 13.51 0.44 11.54
N ALA A 151 14.19 0.95 12.55
CA ALA A 151 15.59 1.29 12.47
C ALA A 151 16.31 1.00 13.80
N PHE A 152 17.59 0.70 13.68
CA PHE A 152 18.50 0.59 14.82
C PHE A 152 19.65 1.58 14.68
N GLN A 153 20.17 2.05 15.80
CA GLN A 153 21.31 2.97 15.83
C GLN A 153 22.54 2.31 16.43
N ALA A 154 23.71 2.63 15.89
CA ALA A 154 24.99 2.14 16.37
C ALA A 154 26.07 3.20 16.25
N ASN A 155 27.06 3.19 17.17
CA ASN A 155 28.31 3.92 17.01
C ASN A 155 29.29 3.06 16.22
N LEU A 156 29.75 3.57 15.07
CA LEU A 156 30.66 2.90 14.15
C LEU A 156 32.02 3.61 14.13
N ALA A 157 33.09 2.84 13.96
CA ALA A 157 34.36 3.36 13.51
C ALA A 157 34.31 3.67 12.01
N ALA A 158 35.24 4.46 11.49
CA ALA A 158 35.42 4.55 10.05
C ALA A 158 35.95 3.22 9.49
N GLY A 159 35.41 2.80 8.35
CA GLY A 159 35.82 1.56 7.66
C GLY A 159 34.70 0.60 7.35
N ALA A 160 35.06 -0.64 7.08
CA ALA A 160 34.13 -1.70 6.67
C ALA A 160 33.39 -2.32 7.86
N HIS A 161 32.08 -2.48 7.71
CA HIS A 161 31.19 -3.14 8.68
C HIS A 161 30.42 -4.27 8.03
N THR A 162 30.10 -5.31 8.81
CA THR A 162 29.31 -6.45 8.36
C THR A 162 27.95 -6.45 9.05
N LEU A 163 26.89 -6.35 8.26
CA LEU A 163 25.51 -6.46 8.73
C LEU A 163 24.98 -7.86 8.46
N VAL A 164 24.42 -8.50 9.48
CA VAL A 164 23.78 -9.80 9.39
C VAL A 164 22.36 -9.70 9.93
N VAL A 165 21.40 -10.26 9.21
CA VAL A 165 20.00 -10.32 9.63
C VAL A 165 19.53 -11.77 9.60
N ARG A 166 19.01 -12.26 10.72
CA ARG A 166 18.28 -13.53 10.80
C ARG A 166 16.79 -13.20 10.76
N VAL A 167 16.11 -13.69 9.71
CA VAL A 167 14.66 -13.55 9.57
C VAL A 167 13.99 -14.88 9.87
N ASP A 168 13.00 -14.87 10.75
CA ASP A 168 12.23 -16.04 11.18
C ASP A 168 10.73 -15.79 10.93
N TRP A 169 10.14 -16.55 10.01
CA TRP A 169 8.71 -16.47 9.68
C TRP A 169 7.99 -17.80 9.92
N ARG A 170 8.52 -18.64 10.80
CA ARG A 170 7.90 -19.91 11.21
C ARG A 170 6.62 -19.70 12.01
N HIS A 171 5.74 -20.71 11.96
CA HIS A 171 4.53 -20.81 12.78
C HIS A 171 3.55 -19.65 12.58
N PRO A 172 2.90 -19.51 11.39
CA PRO A 172 1.98 -18.40 11.10
C PRO A 172 0.81 -18.28 12.08
N GLN A 173 0.32 -19.39 12.66
CA GLN A 173 -0.70 -19.34 13.71
C GLN A 173 -0.22 -18.63 14.97
N ARG A 174 1.04 -18.83 15.36
CA ARG A 174 1.62 -18.11 16.50
C ARG A 174 1.81 -16.64 16.20
N GLN A 175 2.14 -16.28 14.96
CA GLN A 175 2.20 -14.88 14.54
C GLN A 175 0.81 -14.23 14.69
N ALA A 176 -0.27 -14.94 14.33
CA ALA A 176 -1.64 -14.48 14.53
C ALA A 176 -1.99 -14.26 16.01
N GLU A 177 -1.58 -15.17 16.89
CA GLU A 177 -1.76 -15.02 18.34
C GLU A 177 -1.00 -13.83 18.92
N GLU A 178 0.04 -13.38 18.24
CA GLU A 178 0.83 -12.19 18.56
C GLU A 178 0.23 -10.90 17.95
N GLY A 179 -0.87 -10.98 17.18
CA GLY A 179 -1.58 -9.82 16.63
C GLY A 179 -0.96 -9.18 15.39
N PHE A 180 0.03 -9.83 14.78
CA PHE A 180 0.73 -9.32 13.57
C PHE A 180 0.60 -10.28 12.40
N HIS A 181 -0.57 -10.79 12.18
CA HIS A 181 -0.83 -11.85 11.23
C HIS A 181 -1.18 -11.32 9.84
N ARG A 182 -0.70 -12.01 8.81
CA ARG A 182 -1.19 -11.87 7.43
C ARG A 182 -2.42 -12.74 7.23
N THR A 183 -3.41 -12.22 6.54
CA THR A 183 -4.60 -13.00 6.15
C THR A 183 -4.39 -13.79 4.86
N TRP A 184 -3.26 -13.64 4.20
CA TRP A 184 -2.87 -14.33 2.97
C TRP A 184 -1.58 -15.14 3.16
N PHE A 185 -0.82 -15.41 2.11
CA PHE A 185 0.32 -16.34 2.22
C PHE A 185 1.42 -15.79 3.15
N ASN A 186 2.08 -16.67 3.90
CA ASN A 186 3.13 -16.33 4.85
C ASN A 186 4.48 -16.13 4.11
N TRP A 187 4.61 -15.03 3.38
CA TRP A 187 5.86 -14.64 2.75
C TRP A 187 6.92 -14.34 3.80
N GLY A 188 8.17 -14.71 3.57
CA GLY A 188 9.23 -14.48 4.56
C GLY A 188 10.54 -14.05 3.95
N GLY A 189 11.15 -13.04 4.56
CA GLY A 189 12.42 -12.49 4.12
C GLY A 189 12.64 -11.04 4.55
N LEU A 190 13.63 -10.40 3.95
CA LEU A 190 13.78 -8.95 3.91
C LEU A 190 12.94 -8.43 2.75
N ASP A 191 11.65 -8.32 2.97
CA ASP A 191 10.65 -7.95 1.95
C ASP A 191 10.59 -6.46 1.68
N GLY A 192 11.28 -5.65 2.48
CA GLY A 192 11.48 -4.21 2.30
C GLY A 192 12.94 -3.83 2.09
N GLU A 193 13.18 -2.56 1.75
CA GLU A 193 14.52 -2.03 1.56
C GLU A 193 15.29 -1.90 2.86
N VAL A 194 16.62 -1.88 2.72
CA VAL A 194 17.56 -1.63 3.83
C VAL A 194 18.53 -0.55 3.42
N ASP A 195 18.75 0.42 4.31
CA ASP A 195 19.75 1.46 4.11
C ASP A 195 20.51 1.83 5.38
N VAL A 196 21.61 2.54 5.20
CA VAL A 196 22.48 3.06 6.27
C VAL A 196 22.75 4.54 6.02
N ARG A 197 22.60 5.35 7.07
CA ARG A 197 23.00 6.76 7.06
C ARG A 197 23.71 7.14 8.34
N GLN A 198 24.66 8.08 8.26
CA GLN A 198 25.23 8.69 9.43
C GLN A 198 24.21 9.63 10.08
N ILE A 199 24.16 9.68 11.40
CA ILE A 199 23.35 10.64 12.16
C ILE A 199 24.24 11.84 12.48
N GLY A 200 23.78 13.05 12.14
CA GLY A 200 24.45 14.30 12.47
C GLY A 200 24.27 14.70 13.94
N ALA A 201 24.71 15.90 14.29
CA ALA A 201 24.46 16.44 15.61
C ALA A 201 22.98 16.75 15.87
N SER A 202 22.16 16.88 14.81
CA SER A 202 20.71 16.81 14.89
C SER A 202 20.15 15.94 13.78
N ASP A 203 18.98 15.34 14.03
CA ASP A 203 18.28 14.43 13.14
C ASP A 203 16.83 14.90 12.93
N LEU A 204 16.40 14.92 11.66
CA LEU A 204 15.01 15.22 11.28
C LEU A 204 14.16 13.95 11.39
N GLN A 205 12.93 14.09 11.91
CA GLN A 205 12.01 12.98 12.10
C GLN A 205 10.57 13.41 11.85
N ALA A 206 9.70 12.47 11.51
CA ALA A 206 8.25 12.61 11.44
C ALA A 206 7.77 13.92 10.76
N PRO A 207 8.14 14.20 9.51
CA PRO A 207 7.64 15.36 8.80
C PRO A 207 6.13 15.26 8.58
N THR A 208 5.43 16.39 8.63
CA THR A 208 3.98 16.49 8.42
C THR A 208 3.67 17.65 7.48
N ILE A 209 2.57 17.56 6.74
CA ILE A 209 2.06 18.63 5.89
C ILE A 209 0.55 18.72 6.01
N ALA A 210 0.03 19.92 6.14
CA ALA A 210 -1.41 20.22 6.10
C ALA A 210 -1.66 21.40 5.18
N THR A 211 -2.75 21.34 4.42
CA THR A 211 -3.13 22.37 3.44
C THR A 211 -4.53 22.88 3.71
N THR A 212 -4.69 24.20 3.83
CA THR A 212 -5.99 24.84 3.93
C THR A 212 -6.16 25.82 2.76
N LEU A 213 -7.24 25.69 2.01
CA LEU A 213 -7.54 26.56 0.88
C LEU A 213 -8.07 27.92 1.35
N ALA A 214 -7.58 29.00 0.78
CA ALA A 214 -7.95 30.37 1.11
C ALA A 214 -8.13 31.20 -0.19
N GLY A 215 -9.32 31.17 -0.77
CA GLY A 215 -9.58 31.79 -2.06
C GLY A 215 -8.74 31.20 -3.18
N THR A 216 -7.88 32.00 -3.82
CA THR A 216 -6.95 31.58 -4.88
C THR A 216 -5.58 31.14 -4.36
N ALA A 217 -5.40 31.06 -3.05
CA ALA A 217 -4.15 30.64 -2.41
C ALA A 217 -4.39 29.41 -1.52
N ALA A 218 -3.31 28.76 -1.12
CA ALA A 218 -3.30 27.74 -0.08
C ALA A 218 -2.37 28.16 1.06
N ASN A 219 -2.83 27.99 2.29
CA ASN A 219 -1.98 28.05 3.48
C ASN A 219 -1.45 26.64 3.75
N VAL A 220 -0.14 26.48 3.65
CA VAL A 220 0.52 25.20 3.86
C VAL A 220 1.29 25.26 5.17
N LYS A 221 1.01 24.32 6.06
CA LYS A 221 1.70 24.13 7.34
C LYS A 221 2.56 22.88 7.25
N VAL A 222 3.87 23.04 7.41
CA VAL A 222 4.83 21.92 7.45
C VAL A 222 5.40 21.83 8.86
N GLY A 223 5.31 20.65 9.46
CA GLY A 223 5.90 20.31 10.75
C GLY A 223 7.05 19.33 10.57
N VAL A 224 8.05 19.41 11.45
CA VAL A 224 9.12 18.41 11.53
C VAL A 224 9.62 18.29 12.96
N GLN A 225 9.92 17.09 13.40
CA GLN A 225 10.63 16.87 14.66
C GLN A 225 12.13 17.01 14.45
N VAL A 226 12.78 17.71 15.37
CA VAL A 226 14.24 17.84 15.41
C VAL A 226 14.72 17.17 16.67
N HIS A 227 15.50 16.11 16.54
CA HIS A 227 16.17 15.45 17.65
C HIS A 227 17.61 15.94 17.73
N ASN A 228 18.07 16.35 18.94
CA ASN A 228 19.46 16.80 19.16
C ASN A 228 20.30 15.63 19.69
N ASP A 229 21.09 15.04 18.84
CA ASP A 229 22.06 13.98 19.20
C ASP A 229 23.40 14.54 19.77
N GLY A 230 23.55 15.85 19.74
CA GLY A 230 24.75 16.55 20.23
C GLY A 230 24.61 17.14 21.64
N VAL A 231 25.47 18.11 21.95
CA VAL A 231 25.38 18.91 23.17
C VAL A 231 24.18 19.87 23.12
N THR A 232 23.80 20.45 24.26
CA THR A 232 22.76 21.50 24.34
C THR A 232 23.08 22.63 23.38
N ARG A 233 22.15 22.97 22.49
CA ARG A 233 22.33 23.95 21.42
C ARG A 233 21.00 24.47 20.86
N THR A 234 21.09 25.54 20.08
CA THR A 234 19.97 26.03 19.27
C THR A 234 20.10 25.47 17.87
N VAL A 235 18.98 24.90 17.35
CA VAL A 235 18.89 24.36 16.00
C VAL A 235 17.83 25.13 15.24
N LYS A 236 18.08 25.43 13.96
CA LYS A 236 17.12 26.07 13.07
C LYS A 236 17.02 25.26 11.78
N PRO A 237 15.95 24.50 11.56
CA PRO A 237 15.71 23.85 10.27
C PRO A 237 15.43 24.87 9.17
N GLU A 238 15.69 24.47 7.95
CA GLU A 238 15.37 25.17 6.71
C GLU A 238 14.53 24.26 5.83
N GLY A 239 13.77 24.83 4.88
CA GLY A 239 13.03 24.04 3.94
C GLY A 239 12.40 24.85 2.82
N SER A 240 11.88 24.15 1.83
CA SER A 240 11.14 24.72 0.70
C SER A 240 10.15 23.70 0.11
N LEU A 241 9.14 24.24 -0.57
CA LEU A 241 8.30 23.50 -1.52
C LEU A 241 8.68 23.96 -2.93
N VAL A 242 9.07 23.02 -3.77
CA VAL A 242 9.66 23.29 -5.08
C VAL A 242 8.85 22.66 -6.20
N ARG A 243 8.61 23.43 -7.27
CA ARG A 243 8.16 23.01 -8.59
C ARG A 243 9.00 23.70 -9.65
N PRO A 244 8.97 23.25 -10.92
CA PRO A 244 9.76 23.89 -11.99
C PRO A 244 9.52 25.39 -12.15
N ASP A 245 8.31 25.86 -11.83
CA ASP A 245 7.87 27.23 -12.00
C ASP A 245 7.75 28.03 -10.69
N GLN A 246 7.96 27.38 -9.52
CA GLN A 246 7.73 28.00 -8.23
C GLN A 246 8.59 27.39 -7.11
N THR A 247 9.22 28.25 -6.31
CA THR A 247 9.89 27.85 -5.05
C THR A 247 9.29 28.65 -3.90
N ILE A 248 8.76 27.95 -2.90
CA ILE A 248 8.13 28.51 -1.71
C ILE A 248 9.04 28.22 -0.52
N PRO A 249 9.73 29.21 0.07
CA PRO A 249 10.56 29.01 1.26
C PRO A 249 9.71 28.72 2.49
N LEU A 250 10.18 27.79 3.32
CA LEU A 250 9.61 27.44 4.61
C LEU A 250 10.49 28.00 5.74
N SER A 251 9.98 28.99 6.46
CA SER A 251 10.70 29.62 7.55
C SER A 251 10.37 28.97 8.88
N PHE A 252 11.24 28.10 9.36
CA PHE A 252 11.12 27.48 10.68
C PHE A 252 11.69 28.39 11.78
N PRO A 253 11.10 28.40 12.98
CA PRO A 253 11.71 29.03 14.15
C PRO A 253 12.95 28.25 14.59
N ALA A 254 13.91 28.97 15.17
CA ALA A 254 15.00 28.35 15.90
C ALA A 254 14.47 27.76 17.22
N VAL A 255 14.99 26.60 17.62
CA VAL A 255 14.62 25.90 18.84
C VAL A 255 15.83 25.55 19.67
N ALA A 256 15.80 25.86 20.96
CA ALA A 256 16.83 25.45 21.92
C ALA A 256 16.55 24.02 22.39
N LEU A 257 17.50 23.11 22.19
CA LEU A 257 17.39 21.71 22.52
C LEU A 257 18.51 21.28 23.47
N ALA A 258 18.15 20.69 24.60
CA ALA A 258 19.09 19.96 25.43
C ALA A 258 19.67 18.74 24.68
N ALA A 259 20.74 18.18 25.16
CA ALA A 259 21.29 16.93 24.66
C ALA A 259 20.24 15.81 24.77
N GLY A 260 20.01 15.07 23.69
CA GLY A 260 19.00 13.99 23.60
C GLY A 260 17.54 14.46 23.54
N ALA A 261 17.26 15.77 23.49
CA ALA A 261 15.90 16.29 23.42
C ALA A 261 15.38 16.33 21.98
N THR A 262 14.04 16.16 21.86
CA THR A 262 13.30 16.31 20.60
C THR A 262 12.27 17.41 20.74
N ALA A 263 12.12 18.25 19.73
CA ALA A 263 11.01 19.21 19.64
C ALA A 263 10.43 19.23 18.23
N THR A 264 9.12 19.46 18.14
CA THR A 264 8.45 19.73 16.87
C THR A 264 8.50 21.21 16.57
N VAL A 265 9.01 21.56 15.39
CA VAL A 265 8.96 22.93 14.86
C VAL A 265 8.06 22.98 13.62
N THR A 266 7.45 24.13 13.39
CA THR A 266 6.46 24.29 12.32
C THR A 266 6.75 25.56 11.53
N ALA A 267 6.68 25.47 10.21
CA ALA A 267 6.64 26.58 9.28
C ALA A 267 5.26 26.69 8.63
N THR A 268 4.79 27.90 8.35
CA THR A 268 3.59 28.14 7.56
C THR A 268 3.94 29.04 6.39
N ALA A 269 3.49 28.70 5.20
CA ALA A 269 3.69 29.48 3.98
C ALA A 269 2.37 29.65 3.23
N ALA A 270 2.15 30.83 2.66
CA ALA A 270 1.10 31.07 1.69
C ALA A 270 1.62 30.72 0.29
N VAL A 271 0.93 29.81 -0.40
CA VAL A 271 1.22 29.41 -1.77
C VAL A 271 0.20 30.08 -2.69
N PRO A 272 0.58 31.13 -3.45
CA PRO A 272 -0.34 31.77 -4.39
C PRO A 272 -0.56 30.85 -5.60
N GLN A 273 -1.82 30.75 -6.05
CA GLN A 273 -2.22 29.93 -7.21
C GLN A 273 -1.63 28.51 -7.16
N PRO A 274 -1.88 27.74 -6.07
CA PRO A 274 -1.27 26.44 -5.89
C PRO A 274 -1.70 25.48 -6.99
N ALA A 275 -0.77 24.68 -7.50
CA ALA A 275 -1.11 23.51 -8.30
C ALA A 275 -1.60 22.41 -7.37
N LEU A 276 -2.90 22.36 -7.15
CA LEU A 276 -3.49 21.39 -6.23
C LEU A 276 -3.39 19.97 -6.75
N TRP A 277 -3.22 19.03 -5.82
CA TRP A 277 -3.30 17.62 -6.10
C TRP A 277 -4.77 17.16 -6.08
N SER A 278 -5.16 16.39 -7.09
CA SER A 278 -6.45 15.69 -7.16
C SER A 278 -6.31 14.46 -8.08
N PRO A 279 -7.30 13.53 -8.11
CA PRO A 279 -7.28 12.42 -9.06
C PRO A 279 -7.14 12.85 -10.53
N ALA A 280 -7.80 13.93 -10.91
CA ALA A 280 -7.77 14.47 -12.28
C ALA A 280 -6.48 15.27 -12.58
N SER A 281 -5.80 15.78 -11.55
CA SER A 281 -4.59 16.60 -11.67
C SER A 281 -3.63 16.29 -10.52
N PRO A 282 -2.87 15.19 -10.60
CA PRO A 282 -2.00 14.72 -9.52
C PRO A 282 -0.70 15.52 -9.45
N ASN A 283 -0.82 16.83 -9.21
CA ASN A 283 0.31 17.75 -9.08
C ASN A 283 1.08 17.51 -7.79
N LEU A 284 2.39 17.36 -7.89
CA LEU A 284 3.29 17.15 -6.77
C LEU A 284 4.31 18.28 -6.67
N TYR A 285 4.65 18.65 -5.44
CA TYR A 285 5.76 19.51 -5.07
C TYR A 285 6.87 18.63 -4.48
N GLU A 286 8.11 19.03 -4.65
CA GLU A 286 9.22 18.52 -3.85
C GLU A 286 9.27 19.30 -2.54
N LEU A 287 9.19 18.60 -1.43
CA LEU A 287 9.40 19.14 -0.09
C LEU A 287 10.85 18.85 0.32
N ASP A 288 11.65 19.89 0.46
CA ASP A 288 13.00 19.81 0.99
C ASP A 288 13.03 20.34 2.41
N LEU A 289 13.60 19.56 3.33
CA LEU A 289 13.85 19.95 4.72
C LEU A 289 15.31 19.65 5.06
N ALA A 290 15.98 20.54 5.78
CA ALA A 290 17.36 20.33 6.20
C ALA A 290 17.69 21.00 7.53
N VAL A 291 18.60 20.38 8.27
CA VAL A 291 19.53 21.07 9.17
C VAL A 291 20.86 21.06 8.46
N PRO A 292 21.34 22.22 7.95
CA PRO A 292 22.48 22.25 7.04
C PRO A 292 23.74 21.56 7.58
N GLY A 293 24.26 20.62 6.78
CA GLY A 293 25.46 19.83 7.14
C GLY A 293 25.22 18.71 8.16
N GLU A 294 23.98 18.48 8.61
CA GLU A 294 23.68 17.48 9.64
C GLU A 294 22.65 16.44 9.18
N SER A 295 21.51 16.88 8.69
CA SER A 295 20.45 15.99 8.21
C SER A 295 19.60 16.67 7.15
N SER A 296 19.07 15.89 6.22
CA SER A 296 18.09 16.34 5.23
C SER A 296 16.98 15.33 5.05
N TYR A 297 15.89 15.80 4.47
CA TYR A 297 14.75 15.00 4.09
C TYR A 297 14.13 15.58 2.83
N THR A 298 13.94 14.75 1.81
CA THR A 298 13.28 15.14 0.55
C THR A 298 12.12 14.19 0.26
N ALA A 299 10.97 14.76 -0.12
CA ALA A 299 9.79 13.98 -0.48
C ALA A 299 8.94 14.71 -1.52
N ARG A 300 8.14 13.96 -2.29
CA ARG A 300 7.07 14.52 -3.12
C ARG A 300 5.78 14.60 -2.32
N VAL A 301 5.16 15.77 -2.30
CA VAL A 301 3.94 16.06 -1.55
C VAL A 301 2.89 16.70 -2.45
N GLY A 302 1.62 16.41 -2.21
CA GLY A 302 0.51 17.03 -2.92
C GLY A 302 -0.23 18.03 -2.03
N LEU A 303 -0.41 19.25 -2.50
CA LEU A 303 -1.22 20.25 -1.80
C LEU A 303 -2.70 19.99 -2.08
N ARG A 304 -3.45 19.60 -1.06
CA ARG A 304 -4.88 19.30 -1.17
C ARG A 304 -5.60 19.54 0.14
N GLN A 305 -6.88 19.78 0.07
CA GLN A 305 -7.77 19.82 1.23
C GLN A 305 -8.86 18.76 1.07
N ILE A 306 -8.95 17.82 2.02
CA ILE A 306 -10.06 16.88 2.13
C ILE A 306 -10.98 17.37 3.24
N THR A 307 -12.29 17.37 2.97
CA THR A 307 -13.32 17.69 3.94
C THR A 307 -14.48 16.72 3.78
N TRP A 308 -15.24 16.50 4.86
CA TRP A 308 -16.42 15.63 4.83
C TRP A 308 -17.53 16.21 5.71
N HIS A 309 -18.76 16.05 5.24
CA HIS A 309 -19.95 16.48 5.96
C HIS A 309 -21.07 15.47 5.76
N GLY A 310 -21.51 14.84 6.84
CA GLY A 310 -22.47 13.73 6.75
C GLY A 310 -21.92 12.62 5.86
N GLN A 311 -22.62 12.32 4.76
CA GLN A 311 -22.23 11.26 3.82
C GLN A 311 -21.42 11.79 2.61
N GLU A 312 -21.08 13.08 2.58
CA GLU A 312 -20.32 13.66 1.48
C GLU A 312 -18.83 13.78 1.81
N LEU A 313 -17.99 13.40 0.85
CA LEU A 313 -16.55 13.59 0.85
C LEU A 313 -16.16 14.54 -0.27
N LEU A 314 -15.34 15.54 0.05
CA LEU A 314 -14.87 16.53 -0.91
C LEU A 314 -13.33 16.58 -0.93
N ILE A 315 -12.76 16.77 -2.11
CA ILE A 315 -11.36 17.18 -2.29
C ILE A 315 -11.33 18.54 -2.98
N ASN A 316 -10.62 19.49 -2.39
CA ASN A 316 -10.51 20.86 -2.91
C ASN A 316 -11.89 21.50 -3.19
N GLY A 317 -12.89 21.18 -2.37
CA GLY A 317 -14.27 21.62 -2.51
C GLY A 317 -15.11 20.89 -3.57
N GLN A 318 -14.55 19.91 -4.28
CA GLN A 318 -15.26 19.10 -5.27
C GLN A 318 -15.67 17.75 -4.66
N ARG A 319 -16.94 17.37 -4.88
CA ARG A 319 -17.47 16.11 -4.36
C ARG A 319 -16.80 14.91 -5.02
N LEU A 320 -16.39 13.94 -4.21
CA LEU A 320 -15.78 12.70 -4.68
C LEU A 320 -16.80 11.56 -4.76
N LYS A 321 -16.70 10.78 -5.83
CA LYS A 321 -17.30 9.46 -6.01
C LYS A 321 -16.18 8.50 -6.40
N LEU A 322 -15.87 7.56 -5.52
CA LEU A 322 -14.71 6.71 -5.64
C LEU A 322 -15.09 5.29 -6.05
N HIS A 323 -14.29 4.72 -6.91
CA HIS A 323 -14.46 3.34 -7.37
C HIS A 323 -13.11 2.71 -7.70
N GLY A 324 -12.98 1.46 -7.36
CA GLY A 324 -11.72 0.76 -7.55
C GLY A 324 -11.75 -0.70 -7.12
N ALA A 325 -10.61 -1.21 -6.71
CA ALA A 325 -10.46 -2.56 -6.22
C ALA A 325 -9.52 -2.59 -5.00
N THR A 326 -9.63 -3.63 -4.19
CA THR A 326 -8.65 -3.92 -3.14
C THR A 326 -7.39 -4.49 -3.78
N VAL A 327 -6.22 -4.14 -3.26
CA VAL A 327 -4.92 -4.69 -3.68
C VAL A 327 -4.32 -5.56 -2.58
N GLN A 328 -3.77 -6.68 -3.00
CA GLN A 328 -2.80 -7.46 -2.24
C GLN A 328 -1.45 -7.28 -2.92
N GLU A 329 -0.42 -6.92 -2.15
CA GLU A 329 0.91 -6.66 -2.67
C GLU A 329 1.67 -7.97 -2.82
N ASP A 330 1.21 -8.81 -3.77
CA ASP A 330 1.95 -10.02 -4.05
C ASP A 330 1.87 -10.40 -5.54
N VAL A 331 2.97 -10.93 -6.07
CA VAL A 331 3.10 -11.34 -7.46
C VAL A 331 3.87 -12.65 -7.59
N PRO A 332 3.64 -13.43 -8.66
CA PRO A 332 4.35 -14.67 -8.90
C PRO A 332 5.87 -14.48 -8.91
N GLY A 333 6.57 -15.27 -8.10
CA GLY A 333 8.04 -15.29 -8.04
C GLY A 333 8.67 -14.29 -7.10
N HIS A 334 7.97 -13.22 -6.73
CA HIS A 334 8.48 -12.21 -5.78
C HIS A 334 7.75 -12.24 -4.45
N GLY A 335 6.54 -12.87 -4.37
CA GLY A 335 5.68 -12.69 -3.20
C GLY A 335 5.37 -11.21 -3.02
N ASP A 336 5.57 -10.66 -1.83
CA ASP A 336 5.37 -9.25 -1.53
C ASP A 336 6.64 -8.38 -1.59
N ALA A 337 7.79 -8.95 -1.98
CA ALA A 337 8.99 -8.17 -2.32
C ALA A 337 8.87 -7.61 -3.75
N LEU A 338 7.98 -6.66 -3.96
CA LEU A 338 7.66 -6.13 -5.27
C LEU A 338 8.84 -5.38 -5.91
N SER A 339 9.13 -5.70 -7.17
CA SER A 339 10.02 -4.88 -7.99
C SER A 339 9.31 -3.60 -8.46
N PRO A 340 10.05 -2.57 -8.92
CA PRO A 340 9.43 -1.41 -9.56
C PRO A 340 8.47 -1.76 -10.70
N ALA A 341 8.79 -2.77 -11.51
CA ALA A 341 7.93 -3.24 -12.59
C ALA A 341 6.63 -3.89 -12.09
N ASP A 342 6.67 -4.59 -10.95
CA ASP A 342 5.47 -5.17 -10.33
C ASP A 342 4.53 -4.07 -9.82
N GLN A 343 5.09 -3.05 -9.18
CA GLN A 343 4.35 -1.90 -8.69
C GLN A 343 3.72 -1.10 -9.83
N ASP A 344 4.49 -0.84 -10.91
CA ASP A 344 3.98 -0.21 -12.13
C ASP A 344 2.86 -1.05 -12.78
N GLY A 345 2.99 -2.38 -12.76
CA GLY A 345 1.97 -3.31 -13.22
C GLY A 345 0.67 -3.25 -12.40
N ILE A 346 0.73 -3.10 -11.09
CA ILE A 346 -0.44 -2.91 -10.22
C ILE A 346 -1.15 -1.60 -10.57
N VAL A 347 -0.41 -0.51 -10.72
CA VAL A 347 -0.99 0.80 -11.09
C VAL A 347 -1.59 0.75 -12.50
N ALA A 348 -0.94 0.08 -13.44
CA ALA A 348 -1.48 -0.11 -14.79
C ALA A 348 -2.79 -0.91 -14.79
N ASP A 349 -2.90 -1.97 -13.99
CA ASP A 349 -4.13 -2.74 -13.84
C ASP A 349 -5.26 -1.87 -13.27
N LEU A 350 -5.00 -1.09 -12.21
CA LEU A 350 -5.98 -0.14 -11.66
C LEU A 350 -6.45 0.87 -12.70
N LYS A 351 -5.53 1.48 -13.45
CA LYS A 351 -5.87 2.43 -14.53
C LYS A 351 -6.66 1.74 -15.66
N SER A 352 -6.32 0.51 -16.00
CA SER A 352 -6.96 -0.25 -17.07
C SER A 352 -8.46 -0.46 -16.80
N ILE A 353 -8.82 -0.72 -15.55
CA ILE A 353 -10.23 -0.85 -15.12
C ILE A 353 -10.92 0.50 -14.87
N GLY A 354 -10.22 1.62 -15.00
CA GLY A 354 -10.77 2.96 -14.76
C GLY A 354 -10.94 3.29 -13.28
N ALA A 355 -10.15 2.68 -12.40
CA ALA A 355 -10.17 2.98 -10.97
C ALA A 355 -9.62 4.39 -10.69
N ASN A 356 -10.29 5.15 -9.80
CA ASN A 356 -9.79 6.41 -9.23
C ASN A 356 -9.42 6.26 -7.74
N ALA A 357 -9.65 5.08 -7.18
CA ALA A 357 -9.25 4.75 -5.83
C ALA A 357 -8.85 3.27 -5.69
N VAL A 358 -8.10 2.96 -4.65
CA VAL A 358 -7.68 1.61 -4.25
C VAL A 358 -7.88 1.44 -2.75
N ARG A 359 -8.20 0.23 -2.31
CA ARG A 359 -8.20 -0.16 -0.89
C ARG A 359 -7.06 -1.11 -0.61
N ALA A 360 -6.45 -0.99 0.55
CA ALA A 360 -5.55 -1.98 1.10
C ALA A 360 -5.96 -2.33 2.53
N GLN A 361 -5.86 -3.61 2.90
CA GLN A 361 -6.07 -4.05 4.28
C GLN A 361 -4.84 -3.83 5.16
N HIS A 362 -3.65 -3.75 4.56
CA HIS A 362 -2.35 -3.63 5.21
C HIS A 362 -1.68 -2.31 4.83
N PRO A 363 -0.68 -1.85 5.60
CA PRO A 363 0.17 -0.75 5.17
C PRO A 363 0.86 -1.06 3.84
N LEU A 364 0.62 -0.23 2.82
CA LEU A 364 1.23 -0.40 1.50
C LEU A 364 2.72 -0.04 1.51
N ASP A 365 3.48 -0.68 0.63
CA ASP A 365 4.87 -0.33 0.37
C ASP A 365 4.97 1.15 -0.05
N PRO A 366 5.90 1.93 0.52
CA PRO A 366 6.07 3.34 0.20
C PRO A 366 6.25 3.63 -1.29
N ALA A 367 6.97 2.78 -2.01
CA ALA A 367 7.19 2.97 -3.43
C ALA A 367 5.91 2.74 -4.26
N LEU A 368 5.00 1.89 -3.80
CA LEU A 368 3.68 1.77 -4.43
C LEU A 368 2.81 3.00 -4.11
N LEU A 369 2.85 3.51 -2.88
CA LEU A 369 2.14 4.75 -2.51
C LEU A 369 2.60 5.94 -3.37
N GLU A 370 3.91 6.12 -3.60
CA GLU A 370 4.44 7.17 -4.47
C GLU A 370 3.92 7.07 -5.92
N ARG A 371 3.75 5.85 -6.42
CA ARG A 371 3.17 5.61 -7.75
C ARG A 371 1.68 5.95 -7.79
N LEU A 372 0.96 5.65 -6.72
CA LEU A 372 -0.45 6.00 -6.58
C LEU A 372 -0.64 7.52 -6.46
N ASP A 373 0.25 8.22 -5.73
CA ASP A 373 0.30 9.69 -5.67
C ASP A 373 0.47 10.31 -7.06
N ALA A 374 1.46 9.82 -7.82
CA ALA A 374 1.74 10.29 -9.19
C ALA A 374 0.63 9.90 -10.19
N ALA A 375 -0.08 8.83 -9.92
CA ALA A 375 -1.18 8.33 -10.75
C ALA A 375 -2.53 9.00 -10.47
N GLY A 376 -2.66 9.77 -9.38
CA GLY A 376 -3.93 10.35 -8.94
C GLY A 376 -4.94 9.31 -8.44
N ILE A 377 -4.47 8.20 -7.89
CA ILE A 377 -5.33 7.14 -7.35
C ILE A 377 -5.40 7.29 -5.82
N LEU A 378 -6.60 7.58 -5.30
CA LEU A 378 -6.83 7.71 -3.86
C LEU A 378 -6.72 6.37 -3.13
N VAL A 379 -6.28 6.39 -1.87
CA VAL A 379 -6.00 5.18 -1.07
C VAL A 379 -6.84 5.17 0.20
N TRP A 380 -7.66 4.14 0.37
CA TRP A 380 -8.24 3.71 1.64
C TRP A 380 -7.23 2.77 2.31
N GLN A 381 -6.51 3.29 3.29
CA GLN A 381 -5.33 2.65 3.85
C GLN A 381 -5.64 1.91 5.14
N GLY A 382 -5.46 0.60 5.14
CA GLY A 382 -5.45 -0.19 6.37
C GLY A 382 -4.21 0.10 7.22
N VAL A 383 -4.39 0.34 8.50
CA VAL A 383 -3.32 0.70 9.46
C VAL A 383 -3.39 -0.09 10.76
N GLY A 384 -4.45 -0.87 10.94
CA GLY A 384 -4.69 -1.68 12.11
C GLY A 384 -4.30 -3.15 11.92
N PRO A 385 -4.65 -3.98 12.89
CA PRO A 385 -4.50 -5.41 12.78
C PRO A 385 -5.24 -5.95 11.55
N VAL A 386 -4.56 -6.78 10.79
CA VAL A 386 -5.14 -7.46 9.62
C VAL A 386 -5.54 -8.86 10.04
N GLU A 387 -6.83 -9.09 10.19
CA GLU A 387 -7.39 -10.39 10.55
C GLU A 387 -8.57 -10.73 9.64
N GLY A 388 -8.94 -11.99 9.59
CA GLY A 388 -10.14 -12.42 8.89
C GLY A 388 -11.43 -11.96 9.59
N ALA A 389 -12.54 -12.07 8.87
CA ALA A 389 -13.87 -11.59 9.25
C ALA A 389 -14.22 -11.81 10.73
N GLY A 390 -14.37 -10.72 11.46
CA GLY A 390 -14.78 -10.71 12.86
C GLY A 390 -13.86 -11.48 13.80
N MET A 391 -12.59 -11.66 13.49
CA MET A 391 -11.65 -12.46 14.30
C MET A 391 -10.86 -11.64 15.31
N TRP A 392 -10.67 -10.34 15.07
CA TRP A 392 -9.92 -9.52 16.02
C TRP A 392 -10.76 -9.22 17.28
N TYR A 393 -10.34 -9.74 18.39
CA TYR A 393 -11.06 -9.65 19.67
C TYR A 393 -10.12 -9.73 20.88
N SER A 394 -8.90 -9.23 20.75
CA SER A 394 -7.95 -9.30 21.85
C SER A 394 -8.42 -8.49 23.07
N ASN A 395 -8.38 -9.12 24.24
CA ASN A 395 -8.50 -8.46 25.53
C ASN A 395 -7.15 -8.19 26.19
N SER A 396 -6.05 -8.54 25.52
CA SER A 396 -4.70 -8.32 26.02
C SER A 396 -4.30 -6.87 25.88
N SER A 397 -4.00 -6.21 27.00
CA SER A 397 -3.49 -4.83 26.98
C SER A 397 -2.20 -4.68 26.17
N LYS A 398 -1.37 -5.72 26.12
CA LYS A 398 -0.17 -5.74 25.30
C LYS A 398 -0.49 -5.70 23.82
N LEU A 399 -1.39 -6.57 23.34
CA LEU A 399 -1.76 -6.61 21.91
C LEU A 399 -2.47 -5.34 21.47
N LEU A 400 -3.30 -4.75 22.33
CA LEU A 400 -3.93 -3.46 22.07
C LEU A 400 -2.89 -2.34 21.93
N SER A 401 -1.93 -2.26 22.84
CA SER A 401 -0.85 -1.28 22.76
C SER A 401 0.02 -1.46 21.52
N GLU A 402 0.31 -2.70 21.12
CA GLU A 402 1.03 -3.01 19.89
C GLU A 402 0.22 -2.59 18.64
N ALA A 403 -1.10 -2.84 18.62
CA ALA A 403 -1.99 -2.40 17.54
C ALA A 403 -2.07 -0.87 17.43
N GLU A 404 -2.20 -0.15 18.55
CA GLU A 404 -2.13 1.32 18.57
C GLU A 404 -0.78 1.84 18.07
N GLN A 405 0.33 1.19 18.45
CA GLN A 405 1.65 1.56 17.96
C GLN A 405 1.79 1.32 16.46
N GLN A 406 1.18 0.26 15.93
CA GLN A 406 1.12 0.00 14.48
C GLN A 406 0.40 1.13 13.75
N VAL A 407 -0.75 1.58 14.24
CA VAL A 407 -1.48 2.74 13.69
C VAL A 407 -0.59 3.98 13.66
N ARG A 408 0.06 4.30 14.78
CA ARG A 408 0.94 5.47 14.90
C ARG A 408 2.12 5.39 13.94
N THR A 409 2.78 4.24 13.86
CA THR A 409 3.93 4.03 12.98
C THR A 409 3.53 4.18 11.52
N THR A 410 2.43 3.55 11.10
CA THR A 410 1.95 3.64 9.71
C THR A 410 1.56 5.06 9.34
N ALA A 411 0.76 5.74 10.18
CA ALA A 411 0.31 7.10 9.90
C ALA A 411 1.47 8.11 9.89
N THR A 412 2.48 7.92 10.75
CA THR A 412 3.70 8.75 10.74
C THR A 412 4.53 8.50 9.49
N ALA A 413 4.73 7.24 9.10
CA ALA A 413 5.56 6.89 7.95
C ALA A 413 4.90 7.30 6.62
N ALA A 414 3.58 7.15 6.50
CA ALA A 414 2.85 7.39 5.25
C ALA A 414 2.06 8.72 5.21
N GLY A 415 2.17 9.57 6.24
CA GLY A 415 1.35 10.78 6.38
C GLY A 415 1.59 11.87 5.33
N LEU A 416 2.68 11.83 4.58
CA LEU A 416 2.94 12.78 3.50
C LEU A 416 2.29 12.41 2.15
N HIS A 417 1.81 11.16 1.99
CA HIS A 417 1.20 10.71 0.73
C HIS A 417 -0.15 11.39 0.49
N PRO A 418 -0.30 12.23 -0.55
CA PRO A 418 -1.56 12.93 -0.81
C PRO A 418 -2.69 12.00 -1.27
N SER A 419 -2.37 10.82 -1.78
CA SER A 419 -3.36 9.83 -2.19
C SER A 419 -4.15 9.24 -1.02
N ILE A 420 -3.56 9.11 0.18
CA ILE A 420 -4.27 8.56 1.33
C ILE A 420 -5.35 9.52 1.78
N PHE A 421 -6.62 9.08 1.75
CA PHE A 421 -7.77 9.88 2.15
C PHE A 421 -8.46 9.37 3.42
N ALA A 422 -8.19 8.11 3.81
CA ALA A 422 -8.74 7.52 5.01
C ALA A 422 -7.76 6.51 5.63
N TRP A 423 -7.71 6.49 6.95
CA TRP A 423 -7.05 5.49 7.78
C TRP A 423 -8.08 4.48 8.29
N ASN A 424 -8.02 3.24 7.81
CA ASN A 424 -8.92 2.17 8.23
C ASN A 424 -8.31 1.38 9.39
N LEU A 425 -8.97 1.43 10.55
CA LEU A 425 -8.42 0.89 11.81
C LEU A 425 -8.59 -0.61 11.94
N VAL A 426 -9.65 -1.19 11.41
CA VAL A 426 -9.99 -2.61 11.59
C VAL A 426 -10.65 -3.13 10.32
N ASP A 427 -10.33 -4.36 9.95
CA ASP A 427 -11.02 -5.11 8.92
C ASP A 427 -12.18 -5.91 9.51
N GLU A 428 -13.37 -5.81 8.91
CA GLU A 428 -14.57 -6.61 9.18
C GLU A 428 -15.02 -6.74 10.64
N VAL A 429 -15.22 -5.61 11.34
CA VAL A 429 -15.84 -5.58 12.68
C VAL A 429 -17.23 -6.23 12.65
N ALA A 430 -17.50 -7.17 13.56
CA ALA A 430 -18.81 -7.79 13.71
C ALA A 430 -19.75 -6.93 14.58
N GLY A 431 -20.84 -6.47 14.01
CA GLY A 431 -21.86 -5.69 14.73
C GLY A 431 -21.29 -4.41 15.36
N ASN A 432 -21.39 -4.28 16.65
CA ASN A 432 -20.88 -3.13 17.41
C ASN A 432 -19.53 -3.41 18.12
N GLY A 433 -18.75 -4.33 17.58
CA GLY A 433 -17.56 -4.86 18.23
C GLY A 433 -17.91 -5.98 19.22
N ARG A 434 -16.93 -6.80 19.57
CA ARG A 434 -17.12 -7.99 20.39
C ARG A 434 -16.88 -7.74 21.87
N ASN A 435 -16.08 -6.73 22.20
CA ASN A 435 -15.69 -6.44 23.58
C ASN A 435 -15.28 -4.98 23.78
N ALA A 436 -15.12 -4.58 25.03
CA ALA A 436 -14.75 -3.22 25.40
C ALA A 436 -13.33 -2.84 24.95
N ALA A 437 -12.43 -3.83 24.78
CA ALA A 437 -11.07 -3.59 24.36
C ALA A 437 -10.99 -3.17 22.89
N GLU A 438 -11.78 -3.82 22.02
CA GLU A 438 -11.91 -3.45 20.60
C GLU A 438 -12.47 -2.02 20.45
N VAL A 439 -13.53 -1.70 21.21
CA VAL A 439 -14.09 -0.35 21.26
C VAL A 439 -13.05 0.68 21.76
N GLY A 440 -12.28 0.32 22.77
CA GLY A 440 -11.20 1.16 23.31
C GLY A 440 -10.12 1.45 22.29
N TYR A 441 -9.64 0.43 21.60
CA TYR A 441 -8.64 0.54 20.54
C TYR A 441 -9.09 1.51 19.43
N VAL A 442 -10.30 1.32 18.88
CA VAL A 442 -10.83 2.20 17.83
C VAL A 442 -10.94 3.64 18.32
N ARG A 443 -11.45 3.85 19.52
CA ARG A 443 -11.59 5.19 20.10
C ARG A 443 -10.24 5.89 20.31
N GLU A 444 -9.28 5.24 20.97
CA GLU A 444 -7.98 5.85 21.27
C GLU A 444 -7.16 6.09 20.00
N SER A 445 -7.19 5.15 19.04
CA SER A 445 -6.56 5.32 17.72
C SER A 445 -7.18 6.47 16.93
N THR A 446 -8.52 6.59 16.94
CA THR A 446 -9.22 7.71 16.28
C THR A 446 -8.82 9.06 16.88
N ARG A 447 -8.81 9.19 18.19
CA ARG A 447 -8.41 10.43 18.87
C ARG A 447 -6.98 10.82 18.54
N TRP A 448 -6.08 9.83 18.54
CA TRP A 448 -4.69 10.08 18.19
C TRP A 448 -4.56 10.56 16.74
N LEU A 449 -5.24 9.91 15.80
CA LEU A 449 -5.21 10.30 14.37
C LEU A 449 -5.81 11.69 14.16
N HIS A 450 -6.95 12.02 14.75
CA HIS A 450 -7.54 13.37 14.66
C HIS A 450 -6.63 14.47 15.22
N ALA A 451 -5.82 14.15 16.23
CA ALA A 451 -4.86 15.10 16.79
C ALA A 451 -3.59 15.26 15.93
N HIS A 452 -3.18 14.23 15.19
CA HIS A 452 -1.91 14.20 14.50
C HIS A 452 -2.03 14.30 12.97
N ASP A 453 -3.15 13.89 12.41
CA ASP A 453 -3.46 13.92 10.97
C ASP A 453 -4.94 14.26 10.72
N PRO A 454 -5.39 15.47 11.04
CA PRO A 454 -6.79 15.88 10.93
C PRO A 454 -7.31 16.00 9.49
N ASP A 455 -6.41 15.93 8.49
CA ASP A 455 -6.73 16.10 7.07
C ASP A 455 -7.14 14.78 6.39
N ARG A 456 -7.30 13.69 7.17
CA ARG A 456 -7.75 12.38 6.69
C ARG A 456 -8.82 11.82 7.59
N MET A 457 -9.80 11.14 6.98
CA MET A 457 -10.84 10.43 7.72
C MET A 457 -10.26 9.25 8.49
N VAL A 458 -10.87 8.95 9.61
CA VAL A 458 -10.66 7.70 10.34
C VAL A 458 -11.87 6.79 10.13
N ALA A 459 -11.64 5.54 9.80
CA ALA A 459 -12.66 4.61 9.36
C ALA A 459 -12.55 3.23 10.00
N VAL A 460 -13.63 2.48 9.94
CA VAL A 460 -13.67 1.04 10.23
C VAL A 460 -14.50 0.31 9.18
N ASP A 461 -14.10 -0.93 8.86
CA ASP A 461 -14.87 -1.83 8.00
C ASP A 461 -15.76 -2.73 8.85
N ILE A 462 -17.01 -2.85 8.46
CA ILE A 462 -18.03 -3.69 9.11
C ILE A 462 -18.15 -5.01 8.33
N TRP A 463 -18.17 -6.12 9.04
CA TRP A 463 -18.51 -7.41 8.44
C TRP A 463 -19.98 -7.44 8.03
N GLY A 464 -20.24 -7.32 6.73
CA GLY A 464 -21.57 -7.14 6.18
C GLY A 464 -22.54 -8.29 6.43
N ARG A 465 -22.06 -9.48 6.83
CA ARG A 465 -22.91 -10.57 7.28
C ARG A 465 -23.55 -10.30 8.65
N HIS A 466 -22.96 -9.43 9.45
CA HIS A 466 -23.44 -9.08 10.78
C HIS A 466 -23.37 -7.57 11.01
N PRO A 467 -24.03 -6.75 10.16
CA PRO A 467 -24.07 -5.31 10.34
C PRO A 467 -24.87 -4.94 11.60
N PRO A 468 -24.54 -3.82 12.26
CA PRO A 468 -25.36 -3.34 13.37
C PRO A 468 -26.65 -2.73 12.86
N THR A 469 -27.75 -2.94 13.57
CA THR A 469 -29.03 -2.26 13.32
C THR A 469 -29.13 -0.88 13.95
N LYS A 470 -28.23 -0.59 14.90
CA LYS A 470 -28.06 0.68 15.57
C LYS A 470 -26.57 0.87 15.88
N ALA A 471 -26.02 2.05 15.56
CA ALA A 471 -24.62 2.36 15.81
C ALA A 471 -24.29 2.32 17.32
N GLY A 472 -23.29 1.53 17.66
CA GLY A 472 -22.74 1.43 19.01
C GLY A 472 -21.55 2.37 19.24
N PRO A 473 -20.95 2.35 20.44
CA PRO A 473 -19.86 3.24 20.82
C PRO A 473 -18.61 3.14 19.95
N ILE A 474 -18.36 2.00 19.30
CA ILE A 474 -17.20 1.80 18.42
C ILE A 474 -17.21 2.77 17.22
N TYR A 475 -18.39 3.23 16.79
CA TYR A 475 -18.56 4.13 15.66
C TYR A 475 -18.66 5.61 16.06
N SER A 476 -18.63 5.93 17.36
CA SER A 476 -18.95 7.30 17.86
C SER A 476 -18.00 8.36 17.31
N GLU A 477 -16.72 8.08 17.23
CA GLU A 477 -15.67 9.07 16.92
C GLU A 477 -15.07 8.92 15.50
N VAL A 478 -15.28 7.78 14.80
CA VAL A 478 -14.82 7.61 13.42
C VAL A 478 -15.60 8.49 12.45
N ASP A 479 -15.02 8.82 11.30
CA ASP A 479 -15.60 9.70 10.28
C ASP A 479 -16.33 8.93 9.19
N ALA A 480 -15.86 7.73 8.89
CA ALA A 480 -16.40 6.88 7.85
C ALA A 480 -16.64 5.45 8.34
N VAL A 481 -17.63 4.81 7.75
CA VAL A 481 -17.88 3.39 7.93
C VAL A 481 -17.93 2.71 6.56
N ALA A 482 -17.28 1.58 6.47
CA ALA A 482 -17.37 0.73 5.30
C ALA A 482 -18.08 -0.58 5.66
N GLU A 483 -18.67 -1.24 4.68
CA GLU A 483 -19.32 -2.54 4.86
C GLU A 483 -18.92 -3.47 3.72
N THR A 484 -18.58 -4.73 4.04
CA THR A 484 -18.38 -5.77 3.03
C THR A 484 -19.75 -6.28 2.56
N ASP A 485 -19.95 -6.43 1.25
CA ASP A 485 -21.23 -6.90 0.67
C ASP A 485 -21.01 -8.04 -0.31
N TYR A 486 -21.18 -9.25 0.16
CA TYR A 486 -21.10 -10.45 -0.65
C TYR A 486 -22.48 -11.02 -1.05
N THR A 487 -23.48 -10.14 -1.23
CA THR A 487 -24.80 -10.49 -1.78
C THR A 487 -24.65 -11.11 -3.17
N GLY A 488 -25.20 -12.30 -3.36
CA GLY A 488 -25.06 -13.10 -4.58
C GLY A 488 -23.86 -14.05 -4.58
N TRP A 489 -23.01 -14.02 -3.54
CA TRP A 489 -21.91 -14.96 -3.36
C TRP A 489 -22.04 -15.75 -2.05
N TYR A 490 -21.61 -15.22 -0.91
CA TYR A 490 -21.80 -15.91 0.38
C TYR A 490 -23.23 -15.82 0.89
N GLU A 491 -23.98 -14.82 0.44
CA GLU A 491 -25.37 -14.58 0.80
C GLU A 491 -26.25 -14.58 -0.45
N HIS A 492 -27.36 -15.31 -0.40
CA HIS A 492 -28.36 -15.35 -1.48
C HIS A 492 -27.85 -15.73 -2.88
N PRO A 493 -26.96 -16.74 -3.04
CA PRO A 493 -26.33 -17.06 -4.34
C PRO A 493 -27.29 -17.59 -5.42
N HIS A 494 -28.55 -17.85 -5.06
CA HIS A 494 -29.57 -18.37 -5.96
C HIS A 494 -30.65 -17.35 -6.34
N ASP A 495 -30.54 -16.12 -5.81
CA ASP A 495 -31.49 -15.05 -6.14
C ASP A 495 -31.25 -14.53 -7.55
N THR A 496 -32.34 -14.07 -8.18
CA THR A 496 -32.25 -13.40 -9.48
C THR A 496 -31.52 -12.05 -9.36
N PRO A 497 -30.99 -11.51 -10.48
CA PRO A 497 -30.35 -10.20 -10.45
C PRO A 497 -31.21 -9.08 -9.87
N ALA A 498 -32.54 -9.12 -10.12
CA ALA A 498 -33.48 -8.14 -9.57
C ALA A 498 -33.65 -8.29 -8.04
N GLN A 499 -33.71 -9.53 -7.52
CA GLN A 499 -33.76 -9.80 -6.08
C GLN A 499 -32.45 -9.36 -5.39
N LEU A 500 -31.28 -9.68 -5.99
CA LEU A 500 -29.98 -9.24 -5.48
C LEU A 500 -29.90 -7.70 -5.43
N ALA A 501 -30.33 -7.01 -6.50
CA ALA A 501 -30.37 -5.56 -6.54
C ALA A 501 -31.31 -4.97 -5.45
N ALA A 502 -32.45 -5.61 -5.18
CA ALA A 502 -33.33 -5.17 -4.09
C ALA A 502 -32.67 -5.32 -2.71
N ARG A 503 -31.95 -6.43 -2.47
CA ARG A 503 -31.21 -6.65 -1.21
C ARG A 503 -30.11 -5.63 -1.01
N MET A 504 -29.29 -5.37 -2.03
CA MET A 504 -28.22 -4.37 -1.98
C MET A 504 -28.77 -2.97 -1.67
N ARG A 505 -29.88 -2.56 -2.32
CA ARG A 505 -30.55 -1.28 -1.98
C ARG A 505 -31.06 -1.26 -0.55
N ALA A 506 -31.61 -2.37 -0.04
CA ALA A 506 -32.06 -2.46 1.34
C ALA A 506 -30.89 -2.34 2.33
N ARG A 507 -29.73 -2.93 2.00
CA ARG A 507 -28.48 -2.80 2.76
C ARG A 507 -28.00 -1.35 2.80
N LEU A 508 -27.86 -0.69 1.65
CA LEU A 508 -27.48 0.73 1.57
C LEU A 508 -28.43 1.62 2.38
N ALA A 509 -29.73 1.42 2.25
CA ALA A 509 -30.73 2.14 3.04
C ALA A 509 -30.59 1.87 4.55
N SER A 510 -30.18 0.66 4.95
CA SER A 510 -29.88 0.34 6.35
C SER A 510 -28.63 1.08 6.85
N MET A 511 -27.53 1.08 6.07
CA MET A 511 -26.32 1.83 6.39
C MET A 511 -26.61 3.33 6.58
N GLN A 512 -27.38 3.92 5.66
CA GLN A 512 -27.76 5.35 5.72
C GLN A 512 -28.55 5.67 7.00
N ARG A 513 -29.48 4.82 7.39
CA ARG A 513 -30.27 5.01 8.62
C ARG A 513 -29.42 4.82 9.89
N THR A 514 -28.50 3.84 9.85
CA THR A 514 -27.66 3.51 11.01
C THR A 514 -26.55 4.54 11.21
N PHE A 515 -26.02 5.12 10.12
CA PHE A 515 -24.89 6.02 10.11
C PHE A 515 -25.16 7.32 9.30
N PRO A 516 -26.17 8.12 9.68
CA PRO A 516 -26.60 9.28 8.88
C PRO A 516 -25.56 10.40 8.77
N SER A 517 -24.61 10.44 9.70
CA SER A 517 -23.55 11.48 9.78
C SER A 517 -22.16 10.96 9.38
N LYS A 518 -22.04 9.75 8.85
CA LYS A 518 -20.77 9.15 8.46
C LYS A 518 -20.65 9.03 6.94
N VAL A 519 -19.44 9.13 6.42
CA VAL A 519 -19.15 8.76 5.03
C VAL A 519 -19.34 7.25 4.86
N LEU A 520 -20.06 6.85 3.82
CA LEU A 520 -20.44 5.46 3.57
C LEU A 520 -19.65 4.85 2.41
N VAL A 521 -19.13 3.64 2.64
CA VAL A 521 -18.29 2.91 1.69
C VAL A 521 -18.74 1.45 1.61
N ILE A 522 -18.71 0.86 0.43
CA ILE A 522 -18.68 -0.61 0.26
C ILE A 522 -17.22 -1.01 0.04
N SER A 523 -16.62 -1.59 1.07
CA SER A 523 -15.18 -1.91 1.07
C SER A 523 -14.85 -3.20 0.31
N GLU A 524 -15.80 -4.13 0.22
CA GLU A 524 -15.59 -5.39 -0.49
C GLU A 524 -16.88 -5.88 -1.14
N PHE A 525 -16.78 -6.33 -2.39
CA PHE A 525 -17.80 -7.14 -3.07
C PHE A 525 -17.15 -7.94 -4.20
N GLY A 526 -17.63 -9.16 -4.44
CA GLY A 526 -17.06 -10.02 -5.48
C GLY A 526 -17.42 -11.49 -5.35
N ALA A 527 -16.91 -12.29 -6.26
CA ALA A 527 -17.08 -13.74 -6.28
C ALA A 527 -15.85 -14.42 -6.88
N GLU A 528 -15.50 -15.61 -6.38
CA GLU A 528 -14.47 -16.42 -7.04
C GLU A 528 -14.88 -16.82 -8.45
N SER A 529 -13.88 -16.88 -9.34
CA SER A 529 -14.09 -17.34 -10.71
C SER A 529 -12.86 -18.02 -11.31
N ASN A 530 -13.12 -19.07 -12.07
CA ASN A 530 -12.11 -19.81 -12.82
C ASN A 530 -12.74 -20.54 -14.03
N THR A 531 -11.93 -21.31 -14.76
CA THR A 531 -12.36 -22.10 -15.91
C THR A 531 -12.88 -23.50 -15.56
N LEU A 532 -12.85 -23.90 -14.29
CA LEU A 532 -13.25 -25.24 -13.85
C LEU A 532 -14.78 -25.37 -13.74
N ASN A 533 -15.48 -24.25 -13.58
CA ASN A 533 -16.92 -24.20 -13.43
C ASN A 533 -17.61 -23.98 -14.79
N PRO A 534 -18.80 -24.63 -15.03
CA PRO A 534 -19.52 -24.48 -16.28
C PRO A 534 -19.89 -23.00 -16.55
N PRO A 535 -19.88 -22.55 -17.81
CA PRO A 535 -20.24 -21.18 -18.17
C PRO A 535 -21.61 -20.75 -17.60
N GLY A 536 -21.65 -19.52 -17.05
CA GLY A 536 -22.86 -18.93 -16.45
C GLY A 536 -23.26 -19.51 -15.08
N LYS A 537 -22.57 -20.53 -14.58
CA LYS A 537 -22.80 -21.07 -13.23
C LYS A 537 -21.90 -20.37 -12.20
N PRO A 538 -22.29 -20.35 -10.91
CA PRO A 538 -21.45 -19.81 -9.86
C PRO A 538 -20.01 -20.31 -9.95
N GLY A 539 -19.03 -19.42 -9.76
CA GLY A 539 -17.61 -19.71 -9.89
C GLY A 539 -17.06 -19.67 -11.32
N SER A 540 -17.88 -19.42 -12.35
CA SER A 540 -17.40 -19.18 -13.72
C SER A 540 -17.09 -17.70 -13.95
N TYR A 541 -16.25 -17.40 -14.93
CA TYR A 541 -15.92 -16.02 -15.33
C TYR A 541 -17.14 -15.20 -15.73
N GLY A 542 -18.12 -15.81 -16.44
CA GLY A 542 -19.35 -15.13 -16.83
C GLY A 542 -20.24 -14.79 -15.64
N PHE A 543 -20.30 -15.66 -14.64
CA PHE A 543 -21.03 -15.39 -13.40
C PHE A 543 -20.40 -14.22 -12.63
N GLN A 544 -19.08 -14.21 -12.44
CA GLN A 544 -18.38 -13.12 -11.77
C GLN A 544 -18.66 -11.78 -12.46
N ALA A 545 -18.53 -11.74 -13.79
CA ALA A 545 -18.75 -10.51 -14.56
C ALA A 545 -20.18 -9.99 -14.40
N ALA A 546 -21.19 -10.87 -14.48
CA ALA A 546 -22.60 -10.50 -14.33
C ALA A 546 -22.92 -10.04 -12.90
N LEU A 547 -22.37 -10.70 -11.88
CA LEU A 547 -22.56 -10.32 -10.49
C LEU A 547 -21.97 -8.94 -10.21
N LEU A 548 -20.71 -8.69 -10.62
CA LEU A 548 -20.05 -7.39 -10.46
C LEU A 548 -20.78 -6.28 -11.22
N GLN A 549 -21.29 -6.56 -12.41
CA GLN A 549 -22.13 -5.60 -13.14
C GLN A 549 -23.35 -5.18 -12.31
N ASN A 550 -24.07 -6.15 -11.71
CA ASN A 550 -25.24 -5.86 -10.89
C ASN A 550 -24.88 -5.02 -9.66
N HIS A 551 -23.82 -5.36 -8.95
CA HIS A 551 -23.33 -4.61 -7.80
C HIS A 551 -22.99 -3.16 -8.18
N ILE A 552 -22.13 -2.97 -9.18
CA ILE A 552 -21.67 -1.64 -9.60
C ILE A 552 -22.83 -0.75 -10.04
N GLN A 553 -23.81 -1.31 -10.79
CA GLN A 553 -25.00 -0.56 -11.21
C GLN A 553 -25.85 -0.09 -10.03
N VAL A 554 -26.01 -0.92 -9.00
CA VAL A 554 -26.76 -0.55 -7.79
C VAL A 554 -26.00 0.50 -6.98
N TYR A 555 -24.71 0.31 -6.75
CA TYR A 555 -23.89 1.21 -5.93
C TYR A 555 -23.67 2.55 -6.59
N ALA A 556 -23.41 2.59 -7.88
CA ALA A 556 -23.23 3.83 -8.62
C ALA A 556 -24.51 4.71 -8.66
N ALA A 557 -25.68 4.08 -8.58
CA ALA A 557 -26.96 4.79 -8.55
C ALA A 557 -27.30 5.39 -7.18
N ASP A 558 -26.60 4.99 -6.10
CA ASP A 558 -26.87 5.51 -4.75
C ASP A 558 -26.11 6.83 -4.51
N PRO A 559 -26.80 7.95 -4.29
CA PRO A 559 -26.15 9.25 -4.11
C PRO A 559 -25.39 9.37 -2.78
N ALA A 560 -25.75 8.58 -1.76
CA ALA A 560 -25.15 8.62 -0.45
C ALA A 560 -23.88 7.77 -0.33
N LEU A 561 -23.70 6.78 -1.22
CA LEU A 561 -22.50 5.95 -1.21
C LEU A 561 -21.33 6.73 -1.82
N THR A 562 -20.25 6.88 -1.08
CA THR A 562 -19.05 7.63 -1.51
C THR A 562 -18.05 6.77 -2.28
N ALA A 563 -17.83 5.53 -1.85
CA ALA A 563 -16.83 4.65 -2.47
C ALA A 563 -17.32 3.21 -2.59
N MET A 564 -16.76 2.48 -3.58
CA MET A 564 -16.96 1.04 -3.76
C MET A 564 -15.68 0.37 -4.24
N PHE A 565 -15.31 -0.76 -3.62
CA PHE A 565 -14.09 -1.50 -3.94
C PHE A 565 -14.41 -2.97 -4.26
N VAL A 566 -14.04 -3.41 -5.47
CA VAL A 566 -14.10 -4.83 -5.83
C VAL A 566 -13.08 -5.60 -4.99
N TRP A 567 -13.47 -6.69 -4.39
CA TRP A 567 -12.56 -7.67 -3.86
C TRP A 567 -12.29 -8.73 -4.91
N VAL A 568 -11.18 -8.73 -5.64
CA VAL A 568 -9.91 -8.04 -5.42
C VAL A 568 -9.31 -7.71 -6.81
N LEU A 569 -8.25 -6.92 -6.91
CA LEU A 569 -7.62 -6.58 -8.19
C LEU A 569 -7.05 -7.82 -8.90
N ARG A 570 -6.18 -8.57 -8.23
CA ARG A 570 -5.59 -9.83 -8.73
C ARG A 570 -5.94 -10.99 -7.82
N ASP A 571 -6.05 -12.19 -8.37
CA ASP A 571 -6.03 -13.41 -7.56
C ASP A 571 -4.74 -13.44 -6.74
N TYR A 572 -4.79 -14.03 -5.54
CA TYR A 572 -3.63 -14.07 -4.66
C TYR A 572 -3.60 -15.35 -3.80
N PRO A 573 -2.42 -15.86 -3.42
CA PRO A 573 -2.26 -17.00 -2.55
C PRO A 573 -2.74 -16.71 -1.13
N LEU A 574 -3.39 -17.72 -0.54
CA LEU A 574 -3.82 -17.77 0.85
C LEU A 574 -3.17 -18.94 1.57
N THR A 575 -3.74 -19.32 2.73
CA THR A 575 -3.37 -20.59 3.36
C THR A 575 -3.58 -21.73 2.36
N PRO A 576 -2.65 -22.68 2.24
CA PRO A 576 -2.69 -23.72 1.21
C PRO A 576 -3.94 -24.61 1.20
N THR A 577 -4.68 -24.63 2.32
CA THR A 577 -5.95 -25.38 2.46
C THR A 577 -7.17 -24.52 2.16
N PHE A 578 -6.99 -23.25 1.79
CA PHE A 578 -8.12 -22.38 1.45
C PHE A 578 -8.83 -22.88 0.20
N SER A 579 -10.14 -23.04 0.29
CA SER A 579 -11.01 -23.51 -0.78
C SER A 579 -12.30 -22.66 -0.87
N GLY A 580 -12.17 -21.33 -0.71
CA GLY A 580 -13.31 -20.39 -0.80
C GLY A 580 -14.06 -20.16 0.52
N GLY A 581 -13.48 -20.56 1.66
CA GLY A 581 -14.08 -20.33 2.98
C GLY A 581 -15.44 -21.01 3.14
N SER A 582 -16.46 -20.25 3.56
CA SER A 582 -17.79 -20.81 3.83
C SER A 582 -18.65 -21.04 2.57
N ILE A 583 -18.15 -20.74 1.38
CA ILE A 583 -18.95 -20.78 0.13
C ILE A 583 -19.56 -22.14 -0.17
N HIS A 584 -18.87 -23.24 0.13
CA HIS A 584 -19.36 -24.61 -0.09
C HIS A 584 -20.58 -24.99 0.76
N ARG A 585 -20.88 -24.20 1.81
CA ARG A 585 -22.12 -24.38 2.59
C ARG A 585 -23.35 -23.93 1.82
N VAL A 586 -23.17 -23.02 0.85
CA VAL A 586 -24.26 -22.43 0.05
C VAL A 586 -24.21 -22.86 -1.41
N ILE A 587 -23.03 -23.13 -1.98
CA ILE A 587 -22.85 -23.60 -3.37
C ILE A 587 -22.08 -24.93 -3.35
N LYS A 588 -22.83 -26.06 -3.38
CA LYS A 588 -22.27 -27.40 -3.10
C LYS A 588 -21.29 -27.95 -4.15
N HIS A 589 -21.42 -27.61 -5.42
CA HIS A 589 -20.62 -28.22 -6.51
C HIS A 589 -19.58 -27.26 -7.10
N LEU A 590 -19.24 -26.22 -6.35
CA LEU A 590 -18.27 -25.23 -6.74
C LEU A 590 -16.86 -25.85 -6.81
N ARG A 591 -16.14 -25.59 -7.90
CA ARG A 591 -14.75 -26.02 -8.09
C ARG A 591 -13.83 -24.80 -7.96
N LEU A 592 -12.96 -24.85 -6.97
CA LEU A 592 -11.96 -23.80 -6.73
C LEU A 592 -10.56 -24.41 -6.75
N ILE A 593 -9.58 -23.60 -7.11
CA ILE A 593 -8.16 -23.94 -6.98
C ILE A 593 -7.79 -23.72 -5.51
N GLU A 594 -7.36 -24.78 -4.85
CA GLU A 594 -7.00 -24.75 -3.45
C GLU A 594 -5.78 -23.82 -3.21
N GLY A 595 -5.80 -23.10 -2.11
CA GLY A 595 -4.74 -22.17 -1.71
C GLY A 595 -4.74 -20.83 -2.45
N LEU A 596 -5.74 -20.56 -3.31
CA LEU A 596 -5.82 -19.33 -4.09
C LEU A 596 -7.18 -18.64 -3.89
N ASN A 597 -7.18 -17.37 -3.51
CA ASN A 597 -8.37 -16.52 -3.65
C ASN A 597 -8.53 -16.15 -5.12
N GLN A 598 -9.65 -16.49 -5.72
CA GLN A 598 -9.89 -16.36 -7.15
C GLN A 598 -10.95 -15.29 -7.46
N LYS A 599 -11.13 -14.32 -6.55
CA LYS A 599 -12.04 -13.19 -6.73
C LYS A 599 -11.43 -12.06 -7.56
N GLY A 600 -10.16 -12.17 -7.97
CA GLY A 600 -9.46 -11.17 -8.76
C GLY A 600 -10.18 -10.80 -10.05
N LEU A 601 -10.04 -9.55 -10.46
CA LEU A 601 -10.34 -9.08 -11.82
C LEU A 601 -9.29 -9.59 -12.81
N PHE A 602 -8.07 -9.77 -12.31
CA PHE A 602 -6.98 -10.41 -13.04
C PHE A 602 -6.61 -11.73 -12.34
N THR A 603 -6.06 -12.67 -13.10
CA THR A 603 -5.46 -13.87 -12.51
C THR A 603 -4.23 -13.49 -11.67
N TYR A 604 -3.71 -14.41 -10.87
CA TYR A 604 -2.47 -14.18 -10.11
C TYR A 604 -1.29 -13.78 -11.00
N SER A 605 -1.23 -14.31 -12.23
CA SER A 605 -0.22 -13.94 -13.23
C SER A 605 -0.52 -12.64 -14.02
N GLY A 606 -1.51 -11.85 -13.60
CA GLY A 606 -1.84 -10.57 -14.22
C GLY A 606 -2.67 -10.65 -15.51
N LYS A 607 -3.19 -11.84 -15.88
CA LYS A 607 -4.08 -11.96 -17.05
C LYS A 607 -5.48 -11.48 -16.73
N ALA A 608 -5.99 -10.52 -17.52
CA ALA A 608 -7.35 -10.00 -17.34
C ALA A 608 -8.41 -11.09 -17.50
N LYS A 609 -9.35 -11.14 -16.56
CA LYS A 609 -10.58 -11.96 -16.65
C LYS A 609 -11.69 -11.15 -17.34
N PRO A 610 -12.76 -11.80 -17.87
CA PRO A 610 -13.90 -11.09 -18.43
C PRO A 610 -14.51 -10.04 -17.49
N ALA A 611 -14.45 -10.26 -16.19
CA ALA A 611 -14.88 -9.31 -15.16
C ALA A 611 -14.11 -7.98 -15.20
N ALA A 612 -12.80 -7.98 -15.50
CA ALA A 612 -12.02 -6.76 -15.64
C ALA A 612 -12.55 -5.88 -16.78
N VAL A 613 -12.91 -6.48 -17.91
CA VAL A 613 -13.50 -5.78 -19.06
C VAL A 613 -14.87 -5.17 -18.69
N THR A 614 -15.70 -5.93 -17.98
CA THR A 614 -17.00 -5.47 -17.51
C THR A 614 -16.87 -4.30 -16.54
N VAL A 615 -16.00 -4.41 -15.55
CA VAL A 615 -15.73 -3.36 -14.56
C VAL A 615 -15.17 -2.11 -15.25
N ALA A 616 -14.21 -2.26 -16.16
CA ALA A 616 -13.62 -1.16 -16.91
C ALA A 616 -14.67 -0.38 -17.70
N LYS A 617 -15.60 -1.08 -18.37
CA LYS A 617 -16.70 -0.43 -19.10
C LYS A 617 -17.59 0.38 -18.17
N LEU A 618 -17.91 -0.15 -17.00
CA LEU A 618 -18.80 0.49 -16.04
C LEU A 618 -18.11 1.68 -15.36
N TYR A 619 -16.90 1.51 -14.84
CA TYR A 619 -16.17 2.56 -14.12
C TYR A 619 -15.84 3.76 -15.03
N LYS A 620 -15.40 3.50 -16.29
CA LYS A 620 -15.13 4.57 -17.26
C LYS A 620 -16.40 5.33 -17.72
N ALA A 621 -17.58 4.78 -17.49
CA ALA A 621 -18.85 5.44 -17.77
C ALA A 621 -19.37 6.27 -16.58
N LEU A 622 -18.77 6.15 -15.39
CA LEU A 622 -19.11 6.98 -14.25
C LEU A 622 -18.57 8.42 -14.47
N PRO A 623 -19.23 9.43 -13.89
CA PRO A 623 -18.73 10.80 -13.97
C PRO A 623 -17.28 10.88 -13.50
N ALA A 624 -16.47 11.61 -14.25
CA ALA A 624 -15.14 11.99 -13.77
C ALA A 624 -15.30 12.99 -12.61
N ASN A 625 -14.59 12.77 -11.53
CA ASN A 625 -14.57 13.67 -10.37
C ASN A 625 -13.51 14.75 -10.56
#